data_c16923a773e139a8e1e0535b26ea81b7
#
_entry.id   c16923a773e139a8e1e0535b26ea81b7
#
_cell.length_a   1.000
_cell.length_b   1.000
_cell.length_c   1.000
_cell.angle_alpha   90.00
_cell.angle_beta   90.00
_cell.angle_gamma   90.00
#
_symmetry.space_group_name_H-M   'P 1'
#
loop_
_entity.id
_entity.type
_entity.pdbx_description
1 polymer ?
#
loop_
_entity_poly.entity_id
_entity_poly.type
_entity_poly.pdbx_seq_one_letter_code
_entity_poly.pdbx_strand_id
1 'polypeptide(L)'
;MALTKKQRAELRMKFGSRCAYCGCELSEKGWHADHVEAVLRKSEQCMKAAAKGIFKLKATGEFYRPGADRLENLFPACAPCNLLKTSYSLEMFRKQVSLQVERGRKSSMNFRTAERFGLIEAVEKPVVFWFEQYQEGTAS
;
A
#
# COMPACT_ATOMS: atom_id res chain seq x y z
N MET A 1 10.33 9.23 -7.85
CA MET A 1 11.29 8.63 -8.82
C MET A 1 10.55 8.15 -10.05
N ALA A 2 11.03 8.51 -11.22
CA ALA A 2 10.46 8.05 -12.48
C ALA A 2 11.17 6.77 -12.91
N LEU A 3 10.43 5.69 -13.09
CA LEU A 3 10.99 4.40 -13.52
C LEU A 3 11.00 4.30 -15.05
N THR A 4 12.06 3.72 -15.60
CA THR A 4 12.08 3.34 -17.02
C THR A 4 11.15 2.15 -17.22
N LYS A 5 10.77 1.88 -18.47
CA LYS A 5 9.96 0.69 -18.78
C LYS A 5 10.61 -0.60 -18.30
N LYS A 6 11.93 -0.70 -18.48
CA LYS A 6 12.70 -1.87 -18.03
C LYS A 6 12.68 -2.01 -16.52
N GLN A 7 12.93 -0.93 -15.79
CA GLN A 7 12.90 -0.94 -14.34
C GLN A 7 11.51 -1.30 -13.82
N ARG A 8 10.47 -0.76 -14.43
CA ARG A 8 9.09 -1.06 -14.06
C ARG A 8 8.75 -2.53 -14.29
N ALA A 9 9.17 -3.09 -15.43
CA ALA A 9 8.95 -4.51 -15.73
C ALA A 9 9.68 -5.42 -14.73
N GLU A 10 10.91 -5.08 -14.39
CA GLU A 10 11.70 -5.84 -13.40
C GLU A 10 11.07 -5.75 -12.02
N LEU A 11 10.60 -4.56 -11.62
CA LEU A 11 9.94 -4.36 -10.34
C LEU A 11 8.66 -5.21 -10.24
N ARG A 12 7.85 -5.24 -11.32
CA ARG A 12 6.64 -6.05 -11.35
C ARG A 12 6.95 -7.54 -11.10
N MET A 13 8.10 -8.00 -11.55
CA MET A 13 8.51 -9.41 -11.43
C MET A 13 9.24 -9.73 -10.13
N LYS A 14 9.50 -8.73 -9.30
CA LYS A 14 10.32 -8.88 -8.09
C LYS A 14 9.86 -10.02 -7.18
N PHE A 15 8.56 -10.22 -7.07
CA PHE A 15 7.97 -11.28 -6.25
C PHE A 15 7.04 -12.18 -7.09
N GLY A 16 7.50 -12.57 -8.25
CA GLY A 16 6.77 -13.50 -9.10
C GLY A 16 5.53 -12.91 -9.78
N SER A 17 5.57 -11.63 -10.14
CA SER A 17 4.45 -10.94 -10.79
C SER A 17 3.21 -10.81 -9.89
N ARG A 18 3.45 -10.80 -8.57
CA ARG A 18 2.39 -10.68 -7.57
C ARG A 18 2.58 -9.47 -6.69
N CYS A 19 1.48 -9.00 -6.12
CA CYS A 19 1.53 -7.93 -5.11
C CYS A 19 2.40 -8.37 -3.94
N ALA A 20 3.34 -7.51 -3.56
CA ALA A 20 4.25 -7.82 -2.44
C ALA A 20 3.50 -8.08 -1.13
N TYR A 21 2.31 -7.55 -0.97
CA TYR A 21 1.56 -7.61 0.28
C TYR A 21 0.51 -8.72 0.28
N CYS A 22 -0.50 -8.64 -0.58
CA CYS A 22 -1.58 -9.64 -0.58
C CYS A 22 -1.32 -10.85 -1.46
N GLY A 23 -0.33 -10.79 -2.36
CA GLY A 23 0.00 -11.90 -3.24
C GLY A 23 -0.89 -12.07 -4.45
N CYS A 24 -1.79 -11.14 -4.74
CA CYS A 24 -2.63 -11.24 -5.93
C CYS A 24 -1.79 -11.04 -7.19
N GLU A 25 -2.22 -11.63 -8.30
CA GLU A 25 -1.54 -11.44 -9.57
C GLU A 25 -1.61 -9.98 -10.01
N LEU A 26 -0.49 -9.47 -10.54
CA LEU A 26 -0.41 -8.13 -11.08
C LEU A 26 -0.46 -8.19 -12.60
N SER A 27 -1.43 -7.50 -13.20
CA SER A 27 -1.46 -7.30 -14.64
C SER A 27 -0.38 -6.28 -15.02
N GLU A 28 -0.13 -6.14 -16.32
CA GLU A 28 0.89 -5.21 -16.81
C GLU A 28 0.61 -3.74 -16.45
N LYS A 29 -0.66 -3.40 -16.24
CA LYS A 29 -1.12 -2.05 -15.92
C LYS A 29 -1.93 -2.04 -14.64
N GLY A 30 -2.00 -0.88 -14.01
CA GLY A 30 -2.85 -0.68 -12.84
C GLY A 30 -2.23 -1.04 -11.49
N TRP A 31 -1.01 -1.56 -11.48
CA TRP A 31 -0.27 -1.78 -10.25
C TRP A 31 0.60 -0.56 -9.93
N HIS A 32 1.05 -0.48 -8.70
CA HIS A 32 1.82 0.66 -8.20
C HIS A 32 3.18 0.25 -7.67
N ALA A 33 4.16 1.13 -7.85
CA ALA A 33 5.45 1.01 -7.19
C ALA A 33 5.31 1.70 -5.83
N ASP A 34 5.23 0.91 -4.77
CA ASP A 34 5.06 1.42 -3.41
C ASP A 34 6.40 1.59 -2.71
N HIS A 35 6.60 2.73 -2.06
CA HIS A 35 7.75 2.93 -1.19
C HIS A 35 7.50 2.18 0.12
N VAL A 36 8.34 1.20 0.43
CA VAL A 36 8.22 0.40 1.66
C VAL A 36 8.35 1.31 2.87
N GLU A 37 9.40 2.14 2.88
CA GLU A 37 9.51 3.28 3.78
C GLU A 37 8.97 4.50 3.05
N ALA A 38 7.97 5.14 3.62
CA ALA A 38 7.32 6.26 2.98
C ALA A 38 8.27 7.43 2.72
N VAL A 39 8.17 7.98 1.51
CA VAL A 39 8.82 9.25 1.16
C VAL A 39 7.78 10.33 1.37
N LEU A 40 7.81 10.97 2.54
CA LEU A 40 6.84 12.00 2.89
C LEU A 40 7.22 13.32 2.26
N ARG A 41 6.31 13.91 1.51
CA ARG A 41 6.51 15.20 0.88
C ARG A 41 6.30 16.32 1.89
N LYS A 42 7.22 17.29 1.90
CA LYS A 42 7.05 18.50 2.68
C LYS A 42 6.05 19.41 1.98
N SER A 43 5.23 20.08 2.77
CA SER A 43 4.26 21.05 2.27
C SER A 43 4.27 22.30 3.14
N GLU A 44 3.80 23.38 2.57
CA GLU A 44 3.68 24.66 3.28
C GLU A 44 2.33 25.30 2.96
N GLN A 45 1.91 26.25 3.80
CA GLN A 45 0.68 26.98 3.56
C GLN A 45 0.78 27.78 2.27
N CYS A 46 -0.23 27.69 1.41
CA CYS A 46 -0.29 28.50 0.21
C CYS A 46 -0.71 29.93 0.57
N MET A 47 0.22 30.88 0.45
CA MET A 47 -0.02 32.27 0.82
C MET A 47 -1.04 32.95 -0.08
N LYS A 48 -1.12 32.57 -1.35
CA LYS A 48 -2.15 33.08 -2.26
C LYS A 48 -3.56 32.70 -1.81
N ALA A 49 -3.73 31.46 -1.36
CA ALA A 49 -5.01 31.00 -0.84
C ALA A 49 -5.32 31.65 0.52
N ALA A 50 -4.28 31.80 1.39
CA ALA A 50 -4.43 32.46 2.69
C ALA A 50 -4.90 33.91 2.55
N ALA A 51 -4.42 34.62 1.56
CA ALA A 51 -4.86 35.99 1.29
C ALA A 51 -6.36 36.07 0.93
N LYS A 52 -6.95 34.97 0.49
CA LYS A 52 -8.38 34.84 0.18
C LYS A 52 -9.17 34.18 1.31
N GLY A 53 -8.54 33.97 2.49
CA GLY A 53 -9.18 33.33 3.61
C GLY A 53 -9.33 31.80 3.50
N ILE A 54 -8.56 31.18 2.59
CA ILE A 54 -8.63 29.73 2.35
C ILE A 54 -7.37 29.07 2.87
N PHE A 55 -7.52 28.01 3.69
CA PHE A 55 -6.40 27.17 4.11
C PHE A 55 -6.12 26.13 3.02
N LYS A 56 -4.92 26.15 2.47
CA LYS A 56 -4.49 25.22 1.44
C LYS A 56 -3.00 24.96 1.58
N LEU A 57 -2.59 23.70 1.47
CA LEU A 57 -1.20 23.29 1.46
C LEU A 57 -0.71 23.15 0.03
N LYS A 58 0.56 23.46 -0.20
CA LYS A 58 1.23 23.21 -1.46
C LYS A 58 2.54 22.47 -1.19
N ALA A 59 2.96 21.63 -2.12
CA ALA A 59 4.23 20.91 -2.02
C ALA A 59 5.39 21.89 -2.18
N THR A 60 6.44 21.74 -1.35
CA THR A 60 7.65 22.54 -1.44
C THR A 60 8.66 21.97 -2.45
N GLY A 61 8.44 20.74 -2.92
CA GLY A 61 9.39 20.01 -3.76
C GLY A 61 10.43 19.26 -2.95
N GLU A 62 10.38 19.34 -1.63
CA GLU A 62 11.28 18.64 -0.72
C GLU A 62 10.61 17.43 -0.07
N PHE A 63 11.43 16.50 0.44
CA PHE A 63 10.98 15.30 1.13
C PHE A 63 11.63 15.21 2.51
N TYR A 64 10.93 14.62 3.48
CA TYR A 64 11.49 14.36 4.81
C TYR A 64 12.55 13.25 4.77
N ARG A 65 12.44 12.28 3.85
CA ARG A 65 13.38 11.16 3.69
C ARG A 65 13.76 11.01 2.22
N PRO A 66 14.53 11.94 1.64
CA PRO A 66 14.86 11.84 0.22
C PRO A 66 15.67 10.59 -0.13
N GLY A 67 16.46 10.06 0.80
CA GLY A 67 17.21 8.82 0.60
C GLY A 67 16.33 7.56 0.48
N ALA A 68 15.05 7.63 0.86
CA ALA A 68 14.13 6.51 0.71
C ALA A 68 13.57 6.40 -0.71
N ASP A 69 13.77 7.39 -1.57
CA ASP A 69 13.35 7.35 -2.98
C ASP A 69 14.41 6.66 -3.83
N ARG A 70 14.53 5.34 -3.67
CA ARG A 70 15.50 4.49 -4.35
C ARG A 70 14.84 3.17 -4.75
N LEU A 71 15.37 2.51 -5.77
CA LEU A 71 14.81 1.26 -6.30
C LEU A 71 14.66 0.18 -5.24
N GLU A 72 15.63 0.04 -4.35
CA GLU A 72 15.62 -0.97 -3.30
C GLU A 72 14.46 -0.81 -2.32
N ASN A 73 13.92 0.41 -2.21
CA ASN A 73 12.80 0.73 -1.34
C ASN A 73 11.45 0.61 -2.04
N LEU A 74 11.41 0.11 -3.27
CA LEU A 74 10.16 -0.05 -4.02
C LEU A 74 9.69 -1.49 -4.02
N PHE A 75 8.40 -1.69 -3.75
CA PHE A 75 7.73 -2.97 -3.87
C PHE A 75 6.56 -2.84 -4.86
N PRO A 76 6.32 -3.87 -5.69
CA PRO A 76 5.16 -3.87 -6.56
C PRO A 76 3.91 -4.16 -5.72
N ALA A 77 2.90 -3.32 -5.86
CA ALA A 77 1.67 -3.45 -5.07
C ALA A 77 0.44 -3.29 -5.95
N CYS A 78 -0.61 -4.03 -5.64
CA CYS A 78 -1.90 -3.80 -6.26
C CYS A 78 -2.50 -2.49 -5.76
N ALA A 79 -3.44 -1.93 -6.51
CA ALA A 79 -4.04 -0.66 -6.15
C ALA A 79 -4.70 -0.67 -4.76
N PRO A 80 -5.49 -1.70 -4.38
CA PRO A 80 -6.07 -1.74 -3.03
C PRO A 80 -5.04 -1.74 -1.91
N CYS A 81 -3.96 -2.53 -2.02
CA CYS A 81 -2.93 -2.56 -0.99
C CYS A 81 -2.16 -1.24 -0.92
N ASN A 82 -1.82 -0.66 -2.07
CA ASN A 82 -1.14 0.63 -2.11
C ASN A 82 -1.98 1.72 -1.44
N LEU A 83 -3.29 1.73 -1.71
CA LEU A 83 -4.21 2.69 -1.12
C LEU A 83 -4.34 2.52 0.39
N LEU A 84 -4.50 1.27 0.85
CA LEU A 84 -4.65 0.98 2.28
C LEU A 84 -3.36 1.26 3.05
N LYS A 85 -2.21 0.89 2.49
CA LYS A 85 -0.92 1.11 3.15
C LYS A 85 -0.60 2.60 3.28
N THR A 86 -0.94 3.40 2.27
CA THR A 86 -0.59 4.81 2.25
C THR A 86 0.85 5.06 2.70
N SER A 87 1.10 5.84 3.74
CA SER A 87 2.45 6.12 4.25
C SER A 87 2.82 5.31 5.51
N TYR A 88 2.05 4.29 5.83
CA TYR A 88 2.35 3.44 6.99
C TYR A 88 3.67 2.68 6.83
N SER A 89 4.34 2.42 7.96
CA SER A 89 5.42 1.44 7.99
C SER A 89 4.85 0.05 7.72
N LEU A 90 5.71 -0.92 7.42
CA LEU A 90 5.28 -2.31 7.23
C LEU A 90 4.53 -2.84 8.45
N GLU A 91 5.05 -2.60 9.65
CA GLU A 91 4.41 -3.10 10.87
C GLU A 91 3.08 -2.42 11.16
N MET A 92 2.96 -1.13 10.90
CA MET A 92 1.69 -0.44 11.04
C MET A 92 0.68 -0.92 9.99
N PHE A 93 1.13 -1.16 8.76
CA PHE A 93 0.29 -1.73 7.71
C PHE A 93 -0.20 -3.13 8.10
N ARG A 94 0.70 -3.97 8.60
CA ARG A 94 0.36 -5.31 9.11
C ARG A 94 -0.73 -5.24 10.16
N LYS A 95 -0.60 -4.31 11.09
CA LYS A 95 -1.62 -4.08 12.13
C LYS A 95 -2.95 -3.65 11.52
N GLN A 96 -2.94 -2.74 10.55
CA GLN A 96 -4.17 -2.30 9.88
C GLN A 96 -4.88 -3.47 9.19
N VAL A 97 -4.13 -4.34 8.52
CA VAL A 97 -4.72 -5.54 7.88
C VAL A 97 -5.34 -6.45 8.93
N SER A 98 -4.65 -6.67 10.04
CA SER A 98 -5.14 -7.54 11.12
C SER A 98 -6.44 -7.06 11.77
N LEU A 99 -6.75 -5.77 11.66
CA LEU A 99 -7.95 -5.18 12.24
C LEU A 99 -9.17 -5.21 11.30
N GLN A 100 -9.03 -5.73 10.08
CA GLN A 100 -10.11 -5.59 9.08
C GLN A 100 -11.38 -6.36 9.45
N VAL A 101 -11.26 -7.54 10.03
CA VAL A 101 -12.43 -8.32 10.45
C VAL A 101 -13.19 -7.58 11.56
N GLU A 102 -12.48 -7.08 12.57
CA GLU A 102 -13.09 -6.31 13.64
C GLU A 102 -13.80 -5.06 13.14
N ARG A 103 -13.16 -4.34 12.21
CA ARG A 103 -13.77 -3.15 11.60
C ARG A 103 -14.99 -3.48 10.77
N GLY A 104 -14.95 -4.60 10.04
CA GLY A 104 -16.12 -5.08 9.29
C GLY A 104 -17.30 -5.34 10.22
N ARG A 105 -17.05 -5.98 11.35
CA ARG A 105 -18.10 -6.25 12.35
C ARG A 105 -18.69 -4.97 12.92
N LYS A 106 -17.87 -3.95 13.15
CA LYS A 106 -18.33 -2.67 13.72
C LYS A 106 -19.10 -1.81 12.73
N SER A 107 -18.66 -1.74 11.49
CA SER A 107 -19.13 -0.74 10.54
C SER A 107 -20.01 -1.25 9.41
N SER A 108 -20.07 -2.55 9.20
CA SER A 108 -20.80 -3.12 8.06
C SER A 108 -21.90 -4.05 8.49
N MET A 109 -23.15 -3.65 8.25
CA MET A 109 -24.29 -4.51 8.45
C MET A 109 -24.21 -5.73 7.52
N ASN A 110 -23.76 -5.53 6.29
CA ASN A 110 -23.60 -6.62 5.33
C ASN A 110 -22.62 -7.67 5.84
N PHE A 111 -21.48 -7.24 6.37
CA PHE A 111 -20.50 -8.15 6.94
C PHE A 111 -21.08 -8.96 8.10
N ARG A 112 -21.74 -8.29 9.05
CA ARG A 112 -22.35 -8.95 10.22
C ARG A 112 -23.43 -9.95 9.80
N THR A 113 -24.24 -9.58 8.81
CA THR A 113 -25.30 -10.43 8.31
C THR A 113 -24.73 -11.69 7.64
N ALA A 114 -23.73 -11.51 6.77
CA ALA A 114 -23.08 -12.62 6.10
C ALA A 114 -22.45 -13.59 7.11
N GLU A 115 -21.82 -13.05 8.15
CA GLU A 115 -21.22 -13.87 9.21
C GLU A 115 -22.28 -14.66 10.00
N ARG A 116 -23.40 -13.99 10.39
CA ARG A 116 -24.48 -14.65 11.12
C ARG A 116 -25.13 -15.78 10.35
N PHE A 117 -25.26 -15.62 9.04
CA PHE A 117 -25.88 -16.65 8.19
C PHE A 117 -24.86 -17.69 7.68
N GLY A 118 -23.62 -17.61 8.16
CA GLY A 118 -22.60 -18.60 7.79
C GLY A 118 -22.12 -18.51 6.36
N LEU A 119 -22.34 -17.37 5.69
CA LEU A 119 -21.90 -17.16 4.31
C LEU A 119 -20.41 -16.79 4.23
N ILE A 120 -19.86 -16.28 5.32
CA ILE A 120 -18.43 -16.05 5.48
C ILE A 120 -18.00 -16.58 6.84
N GLU A 121 -16.74 -16.96 6.94
CA GLU A 121 -16.12 -17.39 8.18
C GLU A 121 -14.85 -16.60 8.40
N ALA A 122 -14.76 -15.94 9.56
CA ALA A 122 -13.56 -15.17 9.92
C ALA A 122 -12.49 -16.14 10.44
N VAL A 123 -11.26 -15.93 9.97
CA VAL A 123 -10.11 -16.74 10.36
C VAL A 123 -9.14 -15.87 11.15
N GLU A 124 -8.77 -16.32 12.35
CA GLU A 124 -7.72 -15.67 13.12
C GLU A 124 -6.39 -16.31 12.76
N LYS A 125 -5.52 -15.53 12.14
CA LYS A 125 -4.17 -15.95 11.80
C LYS A 125 -3.25 -14.73 11.72
N PRO A 126 -1.93 -14.93 11.91
CA PRO A 126 -0.98 -13.84 11.69
C PRO A 126 -1.06 -13.32 10.25
N VAL A 127 -0.90 -12.02 10.08
CA VAL A 127 -0.80 -11.42 8.76
C VAL A 127 0.63 -11.64 8.24
N VAL A 128 0.75 -12.40 7.17
CA VAL A 128 2.02 -12.65 6.50
C VAL A 128 1.95 -12.07 5.10
N PHE A 129 2.84 -11.15 4.78
CA PHE A 129 2.89 -10.57 3.46
C PHE A 129 3.49 -11.54 2.46
N TRP A 130 3.10 -11.40 1.21
CA TRP A 130 3.59 -12.27 0.14
C TRP A 130 5.12 -12.23 0.03
N PHE A 131 5.73 -11.03 0.12
CA PHE A 131 7.18 -10.90 0.00
C PHE A 131 7.93 -11.64 1.11
N GLU A 132 7.29 -11.86 2.26
CA GLU A 132 7.90 -12.56 3.39
C GLU A 132 7.96 -14.08 3.18
N GLN A 133 7.07 -14.61 2.36
CA GLN A 133 6.99 -16.05 2.09
C GLN A 133 7.47 -16.43 0.69
N TYR A 134 7.68 -15.46 -0.18
CA TYR A 134 8.11 -15.71 -1.56
C TYR A 134 9.56 -16.15 -1.59
N GLN A 135 9.81 -17.19 -2.40
CA GLN A 135 11.15 -17.66 -2.69
C GLN A 135 11.33 -17.70 -4.21
N GLU A 136 12.44 -17.12 -4.68
CA GLU A 136 12.74 -17.10 -6.10
C GLU A 136 12.80 -18.52 -6.67
N GLY A 137 12.18 -18.72 -7.82
CA GLY A 137 12.09 -20.02 -8.46
C GLY A 137 10.96 -20.90 -7.93
N THR A 138 10.20 -20.45 -6.93
CA THR A 138 9.04 -21.19 -6.43
C THR A 138 7.85 -20.88 -7.32
N ALA A 139 7.29 -21.90 -7.96
CA ALA A 139 6.06 -21.76 -8.71
C ALA A 139 4.89 -21.56 -7.72
N SER A 140 4.14 -20.52 -7.92
CA SER A 140 2.98 -20.23 -7.09
C SER A 140 1.73 -20.88 -7.63
#